data_383b912e6afd986c270cab12e94bd680
#
_entry.id   383b912e6afd986c270cab12e94bd680
#
_cell.length_a   1.000
_cell.length_b   1.000
_cell.length_c   1.000
_cell.angle_alpha   90.00
_cell.angle_beta   90.00
_cell.angle_gamma   90.00
#
_symmetry.space_group_name_H-M   'P 1'
#
loop_
_entity.id
_entity.type
_entity.pdbx_description
1 polymer ?
#
loop_
_entity_poly.entity_id
_entity_poly.type
_entity_poly.pdbx_seq_one_letter_code
_entity_poly.pdbx_strand_id
1 'polypeptide(L)'
;MKKTLLLVVAILAGASAFAQKKPMREFVDELMSKMTLEEKIGQLNLLPGNDITTGAVMNSPLAKLTEEGKLGAILNVKGQDKIKELQRIAVKKSRLGIPLLVGQDVIHGYQTVFPIPLAQACSWDIKAIENGARIAAKEATAQGINWVYSPMVDIAIDPRWGRVAEGAGEDPFLGCRIGEAMVRGFQGNYGKENVMACVKHFALYGAAEAGRDYNTVDMSRVRMYNQYLAPYKAAAEAGAGSFMSSFNVVDGIPATCNKWLLTDLLRNEWKYDGFVVTDYGSINEAVVHGIGDQSVTSGRALKAGTDMDMCSSAFISQLEGLLKAGRISQADIDNACRRVLEAKYKLGLFDDPYRFCEPKRLKTDIYTDEHRKAAREMAAKTFVLLKNGETSFGGRRESQLAAPVLPLRKQGKIALIGPLADNRSNMVGCWSTGDIPERYS
;
A
#
# COMPACT_ATOMS: atom_id res chain seq x y z
N MET A 1 62.36 -30.84 46.55
CA MET A 1 62.42 -30.01 45.30
C MET A 1 61.12 -30.25 44.53
N LYS A 2 60.17 -29.38 44.71
CA LYS A 2 58.85 -29.44 44.04
C LYS A 2 58.93 -28.58 42.79
N LYS A 3 58.77 -29.17 41.62
CA LYS A 3 58.64 -28.46 40.34
C LYS A 3 57.19 -28.01 40.18
N THR A 4 56.93 -26.74 40.22
CA THR A 4 55.66 -26.10 39.99
C THR A 4 55.47 -25.98 38.46
N LEU A 5 54.49 -26.71 37.94
CA LEU A 5 54.09 -26.66 36.51
C LEU A 5 53.11 -25.49 36.36
N LEU A 6 53.51 -24.41 35.69
CA LEU A 6 52.62 -23.31 35.30
C LEU A 6 51.84 -23.73 34.07
N LEU A 7 50.52 -23.93 34.24
CA LEU A 7 49.58 -24.16 33.17
C LEU A 7 49.12 -22.78 32.65
N VAL A 8 49.62 -22.38 31.49
CA VAL A 8 49.13 -21.17 30.78
C VAL A 8 47.87 -21.60 30.02
N VAL A 9 46.71 -21.28 30.57
CA VAL A 9 45.42 -21.39 29.88
C VAL A 9 45.31 -20.18 28.97
N ALA A 10 45.57 -20.37 27.66
CA ALA A 10 45.25 -19.39 26.63
C ALA A 10 43.71 -19.38 26.44
N ILE A 11 43.06 -18.41 27.00
CA ILE A 11 41.64 -18.12 26.72
C ILE A 11 41.60 -17.50 25.30
N LEU A 12 41.35 -18.35 24.31
CA LEU A 12 40.90 -17.91 22.99
C LEU A 12 39.49 -17.33 23.13
N ALA A 13 39.41 -16.04 23.47
CA ALA A 13 38.21 -15.28 23.30
C ALA A 13 37.92 -15.14 21.80
N GLY A 14 37.16 -16.10 21.26
CA GLY A 14 36.56 -15.99 19.94
C GLY A 14 35.61 -14.80 19.95
N ALA A 15 36.13 -13.61 19.71
CA ALA A 15 35.32 -12.47 19.35
C ALA A 15 34.65 -12.82 18.00
N SER A 16 33.46 -13.40 18.05
CA SER A 16 32.54 -13.36 16.92
C SER A 16 32.30 -11.86 16.66
N ALA A 17 33.08 -11.30 15.74
CA ALA A 17 32.82 -9.98 15.21
C ALA A 17 31.44 -10.10 14.55
N PHE A 18 30.37 -9.71 15.26
CA PHE A 18 29.12 -9.35 14.63
C PHE A 18 29.49 -8.23 13.68
N ALA A 19 29.57 -8.54 12.39
CA ALA A 19 29.78 -7.52 11.38
C ALA A 19 28.67 -6.48 11.57
N GLN A 20 29.07 -5.29 12.03
CA GLN A 20 28.13 -4.20 12.29
C GLN A 20 27.37 -3.94 10.96
N LYS A 21 26.05 -3.95 11.01
CA LYS A 21 25.22 -3.73 9.82
C LYS A 21 25.61 -2.38 9.22
N LYS A 22 25.97 -2.36 7.93
CA LYS A 22 26.33 -1.13 7.23
C LYS A 22 25.16 -0.14 7.29
N PRO A 23 25.42 1.17 7.50
CA PRO A 23 24.39 2.18 7.37
C PRO A 23 23.70 2.10 6.01
N MET A 24 22.39 2.36 5.98
CA MET A 24 21.56 2.22 4.78
C MET A 24 22.16 2.88 3.54
N ARG A 25 22.61 4.13 3.68
CA ARG A 25 23.17 4.89 2.56
C ARG A 25 24.43 4.22 2.00
N GLU A 26 25.35 3.84 2.87
CA GLU A 26 26.60 3.16 2.46
C GLU A 26 26.33 1.82 1.79
N PHE A 27 25.40 1.03 2.34
CA PHE A 27 24.99 -0.24 1.76
C PHE A 27 24.38 -0.06 0.36
N VAL A 28 23.49 0.89 0.20
CA VAL A 28 22.80 1.15 -1.07
C VAL A 28 23.80 1.73 -2.10
N ASP A 29 24.70 2.63 -1.70
CA ASP A 29 25.74 3.18 -2.57
C ASP A 29 26.66 2.06 -3.11
N GLU A 30 27.11 1.15 -2.25
CA GLU A 30 27.93 0.01 -2.66
C GLU A 30 27.17 -0.95 -3.58
N LEU A 31 25.90 -1.23 -3.31
CA LEU A 31 25.08 -2.07 -4.16
C LEU A 31 24.90 -1.45 -5.54
N MET A 32 24.51 -0.18 -5.59
CA MET A 32 24.29 0.56 -6.84
C MET A 32 25.54 0.70 -7.71
N SER A 33 26.73 0.77 -7.11
CA SER A 33 27.99 0.81 -7.84
C SER A 33 28.29 -0.48 -8.63
N LYS A 34 27.66 -1.60 -8.23
CA LYS A 34 27.80 -2.92 -8.86
C LYS A 34 26.69 -3.19 -9.90
N MET A 35 25.63 -2.37 -9.92
CA MET A 35 24.47 -2.57 -10.80
C MET A 35 24.75 -2.09 -12.23
N THR A 36 24.29 -2.87 -13.19
CA THR A 36 24.17 -2.42 -14.58
C THR A 36 22.98 -1.46 -14.74
N LEU A 37 22.94 -0.72 -15.86
CA LEU A 37 21.80 0.13 -16.20
C LEU A 37 20.49 -0.68 -16.24
N GLU A 38 20.53 -1.86 -16.87
CA GLU A 38 19.39 -2.75 -17.02
C GLU A 38 18.87 -3.23 -15.65
N GLU A 39 19.74 -3.58 -14.72
CA GLU A 39 19.35 -3.95 -13.36
C GLU A 39 18.76 -2.79 -12.56
N LYS A 40 19.27 -1.56 -12.74
CA LYS A 40 18.68 -0.36 -12.13
C LYS A 40 17.26 -0.10 -12.63
N ILE A 41 17.07 -0.17 -13.96
CA ILE A 41 15.73 -0.05 -14.58
C ILE A 41 14.82 -1.20 -14.11
N GLY A 42 15.35 -2.40 -13.98
CA GLY A 42 14.62 -3.56 -13.46
C GLY A 42 14.04 -3.34 -12.07
N GLN A 43 14.74 -2.62 -11.18
CA GLN A 43 14.20 -2.28 -9.85
C GLN A 43 12.98 -1.35 -9.91
N LEU A 44 12.78 -0.63 -11.00
CA LEU A 44 11.65 0.27 -11.20
C LEU A 44 10.42 -0.42 -11.83
N ASN A 45 10.47 -1.74 -12.02
CA ASN A 45 9.45 -2.52 -12.70
C ASN A 45 8.65 -3.35 -11.69
N LEU A 46 7.33 -3.17 -11.68
CA LEU A 46 6.37 -3.90 -10.87
C LEU A 46 5.35 -4.58 -11.78
N LEU A 47 5.25 -5.91 -11.73
CA LEU A 47 4.39 -6.70 -12.58
C LEU A 47 3.38 -7.55 -11.79
N PRO A 48 2.19 -7.85 -12.38
CA PRO A 48 1.19 -8.68 -11.74
C PRO A 48 1.57 -10.15 -11.74
N GLY A 49 1.20 -10.84 -10.66
CA GLY A 49 1.44 -12.28 -10.49
C GLY A 49 0.36 -13.19 -11.05
N ASN A 50 -0.56 -12.68 -11.86
CA ASN A 50 -1.73 -13.41 -12.32
C ASN A 50 -1.39 -14.72 -13.06
N ASP A 51 -0.25 -14.76 -13.76
CA ASP A 51 0.21 -15.94 -14.50
C ASP A 51 0.77 -17.05 -13.60
N ILE A 52 0.93 -16.79 -12.30
CA ILE A 52 1.52 -17.74 -11.34
C ILE A 52 0.43 -18.56 -10.62
N THR A 53 -0.85 -18.29 -10.88
CA THR A 53 -1.96 -18.90 -10.13
C THR A 53 -2.14 -20.39 -10.37
N THR A 54 -1.64 -20.94 -11.48
CA THR A 54 -1.94 -22.32 -11.94
C THR A 54 -0.75 -23.11 -12.47
N GLY A 55 0.48 -22.81 -12.11
CA GLY A 55 1.63 -23.56 -12.64
C GLY A 55 2.86 -23.50 -11.73
N ALA A 56 3.91 -24.21 -12.13
CA ALA A 56 5.20 -24.08 -11.46
C ALA A 56 5.76 -22.67 -11.68
N VAL A 57 6.11 -21.99 -10.60
CA VAL A 57 6.65 -20.61 -10.62
C VAL A 57 7.84 -20.49 -11.57
N MET A 58 8.68 -21.53 -11.64
CA MET A 58 9.90 -21.57 -12.47
C MET A 58 9.65 -21.40 -13.97
N ASN A 59 8.46 -21.73 -14.46
CA ASN A 59 8.12 -21.67 -15.89
C ASN A 59 7.35 -20.39 -16.25
N SER A 60 7.15 -19.48 -15.30
CA SER A 60 6.43 -18.23 -15.56
C SER A 60 7.36 -17.15 -16.13
N PRO A 61 6.87 -16.20 -16.93
CA PRO A 61 7.65 -15.04 -17.38
C PRO A 61 8.26 -14.25 -16.22
N LEU A 62 7.56 -14.15 -15.08
CA LEU A 62 8.05 -13.47 -13.89
C LEU A 62 9.31 -14.14 -13.31
N ALA A 63 9.36 -15.45 -13.28
CA ALA A 63 10.54 -16.18 -12.79
C ALA A 63 11.78 -15.82 -13.61
N LYS A 64 11.64 -15.78 -14.93
CA LYS A 64 12.72 -15.39 -15.84
C LYS A 64 13.16 -13.93 -15.64
N LEU A 65 12.22 -13.00 -15.61
CA LEU A 65 12.50 -11.58 -15.36
C LEU A 65 13.16 -11.35 -13.99
N THR A 66 12.75 -12.13 -12.99
CA THR A 66 13.35 -12.09 -11.65
C THR A 66 14.82 -12.58 -11.69
N GLU A 67 15.09 -13.68 -12.36
CA GLU A 67 16.43 -14.24 -12.53
C GLU A 67 17.36 -13.28 -13.30
N GLU A 68 16.83 -12.59 -14.32
CA GLU A 68 17.55 -11.59 -15.10
C GLU A 68 17.74 -10.25 -14.36
N GLY A 69 17.19 -10.08 -13.15
CA GLY A 69 17.26 -8.82 -12.40
C GLY A 69 16.39 -7.69 -12.97
N LYS A 70 15.42 -8.01 -13.83
CA LYS A 70 14.51 -7.09 -14.52
C LYS A 70 13.20 -6.82 -13.76
N LEU A 71 13.11 -7.22 -12.49
CA LEU A 71 11.92 -7.10 -11.67
C LEU A 71 12.28 -6.61 -10.27
N GLY A 72 11.71 -5.49 -9.87
CA GLY A 72 11.90 -4.91 -8.53
C GLY A 72 10.82 -5.32 -7.55
N ALA A 73 9.61 -5.53 -8.06
CA ALA A 73 8.43 -5.83 -7.26
C ALA A 73 7.42 -6.69 -8.03
N ILE A 74 6.56 -7.39 -7.28
CA ILE A 74 5.44 -8.18 -7.79
C ILE A 74 4.17 -7.80 -7.02
N LEU A 75 3.02 -7.90 -7.68
CA LEU A 75 1.73 -7.70 -7.03
C LEU A 75 0.76 -8.86 -7.29
N ASN A 76 -0.18 -9.04 -6.38
CA ASN A 76 -1.27 -10.03 -6.48
C ASN A 76 -0.77 -11.48 -6.66
N VAL A 77 0.35 -11.84 -6.05
CA VAL A 77 0.78 -13.23 -5.92
C VAL A 77 0.17 -13.83 -4.68
N LYS A 78 -0.63 -14.88 -4.85
CA LYS A 78 -1.26 -15.58 -3.72
C LYS A 78 -0.49 -16.84 -3.32
N GLY A 79 -0.27 -16.98 -2.02
CA GLY A 79 0.34 -18.16 -1.43
C GLY A 79 1.81 -17.97 -1.05
N GLN A 80 2.10 -18.23 0.22
CA GLN A 80 3.43 -18.05 0.81
C GLN A 80 4.52 -18.83 0.06
N ASP A 81 4.21 -20.07 -0.39
CA ASP A 81 5.19 -20.91 -1.08
C ASP A 81 5.62 -20.32 -2.44
N LYS A 82 4.67 -19.74 -3.20
CA LYS A 82 4.97 -19.06 -4.47
C LYS A 82 5.83 -17.82 -4.25
N ILE A 83 5.49 -17.01 -3.24
CA ILE A 83 6.25 -15.83 -2.86
C ILE A 83 7.65 -16.22 -2.43
N LYS A 84 7.79 -17.25 -1.60
CA LYS A 84 9.08 -17.77 -1.15
C LYS A 84 9.95 -18.26 -2.31
N GLU A 85 9.35 -18.93 -3.29
CA GLU A 85 10.06 -19.39 -4.48
C GLU A 85 10.55 -18.23 -5.35
N LEU A 86 9.73 -17.20 -5.59
CA LEU A 86 10.14 -15.98 -6.30
C LEU A 86 11.27 -15.25 -5.57
N GLN A 87 11.17 -15.11 -4.24
CA GLN A 87 12.27 -14.57 -3.43
C GLN A 87 13.54 -15.41 -3.56
N ARG A 88 13.40 -16.76 -3.58
CA ARG A 88 14.55 -17.65 -3.78
C ARG A 88 15.22 -17.44 -5.15
N ILE A 89 14.43 -17.29 -6.20
CA ILE A 89 14.96 -16.96 -7.53
C ILE A 89 15.69 -15.60 -7.48
N ALA A 90 15.06 -14.57 -6.92
CA ALA A 90 15.65 -13.23 -6.80
C ALA A 90 17.01 -13.26 -6.09
N VAL A 91 17.11 -13.94 -4.93
CA VAL A 91 18.32 -13.86 -4.10
C VAL A 91 19.37 -14.93 -4.41
N LYS A 92 19.01 -16.04 -5.09
CA LYS A 92 19.94 -17.15 -5.34
C LYS A 92 20.30 -17.34 -6.81
N LYS A 93 19.48 -16.82 -7.74
CA LYS A 93 19.71 -17.00 -9.16
C LYS A 93 20.04 -15.71 -9.90
N SER A 94 19.55 -14.55 -9.42
CA SER A 94 19.98 -13.28 -10.00
C SER A 94 21.41 -12.91 -9.60
N ARG A 95 22.06 -12.12 -10.42
CA ARG A 95 23.50 -11.78 -10.26
C ARG A 95 23.81 -11.05 -8.94
N LEU A 96 22.93 -10.16 -8.50
CA LEU A 96 23.14 -9.32 -7.30
C LEU A 96 22.35 -9.77 -6.08
N GLY A 97 21.45 -10.74 -6.23
CA GLY A 97 20.66 -11.26 -5.12
C GLY A 97 19.73 -10.24 -4.47
N ILE A 98 19.18 -9.29 -5.24
CA ILE A 98 18.29 -8.24 -4.72
C ILE A 98 16.89 -8.83 -4.51
N PRO A 99 16.33 -8.79 -3.27
CA PRO A 99 15.01 -9.33 -2.98
C PRO A 99 13.90 -8.49 -3.61
N LEU A 100 12.70 -9.09 -3.76
CA LEU A 100 11.52 -8.44 -4.31
C LEU A 100 10.68 -7.75 -3.23
N LEU A 101 10.05 -6.62 -3.57
CA LEU A 101 8.85 -6.16 -2.89
C LEU A 101 7.66 -7.01 -3.35
N VAL A 102 6.77 -7.35 -2.42
CA VAL A 102 5.57 -8.15 -2.67
C VAL A 102 4.36 -7.34 -2.24
N GLY A 103 3.66 -6.79 -3.23
CA GLY A 103 2.56 -5.85 -3.05
C GLY A 103 1.19 -6.51 -3.13
N GLN A 104 0.23 -5.97 -2.36
CA GLN A 104 -1.18 -6.39 -2.39
C GLN A 104 -2.09 -5.23 -1.99
N ASP A 105 -3.30 -5.17 -2.58
CA ASP A 105 -4.36 -4.32 -2.07
C ASP A 105 -4.92 -4.89 -0.78
N VAL A 106 -4.71 -4.18 0.33
CA VAL A 106 -5.21 -4.53 1.67
C VAL A 106 -5.89 -3.30 2.24
N ILE A 107 -7.12 -3.05 1.80
CA ILE A 107 -7.80 -1.78 2.04
C ILE A 107 -8.56 -1.77 3.37
N HIS A 108 -9.24 -2.86 3.73
CA HIS A 108 -10.02 -2.97 4.96
C HIS A 108 -9.94 -4.38 5.56
N GLY A 109 -8.74 -4.80 5.89
CA GLY A 109 -8.44 -6.15 6.35
C GLY A 109 -7.80 -7.00 5.26
N TYR A 110 -7.32 -8.17 5.64
CA TYR A 110 -6.73 -9.15 4.70
C TYR A 110 -7.63 -10.39 4.64
N GLN A 111 -7.37 -11.44 5.39
CA GLN A 111 -8.27 -12.60 5.50
C GLN A 111 -9.43 -12.33 6.50
N THR A 112 -9.18 -11.56 7.54
CA THR A 112 -10.22 -10.97 8.38
C THR A 112 -10.67 -9.67 7.76
N VAL A 113 -11.87 -9.66 7.17
CA VAL A 113 -12.45 -8.49 6.55
C VAL A 113 -13.06 -7.58 7.60
N PHE A 114 -12.66 -6.32 7.60
CA PHE A 114 -13.26 -5.23 8.39
C PHE A 114 -14.31 -4.51 7.55
N PRO A 115 -15.19 -3.70 8.17
CA PRO A 115 -16.05 -2.78 7.40
C PRO A 115 -15.23 -1.95 6.41
N ILE A 116 -15.85 -1.55 5.29
CA ILE A 116 -15.19 -0.68 4.31
C ILE A 116 -14.68 0.61 4.96
N PRO A 117 -13.63 1.26 4.44
CA PRO A 117 -13.04 2.44 5.07
C PRO A 117 -14.03 3.57 5.36
N LEU A 118 -14.99 3.82 4.46
CA LEU A 118 -16.04 4.81 4.69
C LEU A 118 -16.88 4.48 5.93
N ALA A 119 -17.23 3.21 6.15
CA ALA A 119 -17.94 2.79 7.35
C ALA A 119 -17.04 2.89 8.59
N GLN A 120 -15.77 2.50 8.51
CA GLN A 120 -14.83 2.65 9.62
C GLN A 120 -14.72 4.13 10.07
N ALA A 121 -14.73 5.08 9.12
CA ALA A 121 -14.70 6.50 9.41
C ALA A 121 -15.91 6.94 10.26
N CYS A 122 -17.10 6.34 10.07
CA CYS A 122 -18.29 6.62 10.89
C CYS A 122 -18.11 6.25 12.37
N SER A 123 -17.16 5.41 12.73
CA SER A 123 -16.88 5.04 14.12
C SER A 123 -16.20 6.13 14.93
N TRP A 124 -15.46 7.05 14.29
CA TRP A 124 -14.57 8.04 14.92
C TRP A 124 -13.55 7.42 15.90
N ASP A 125 -13.39 6.11 15.90
CA ASP A 125 -12.49 5.39 16.80
C ASP A 125 -11.14 5.12 16.12
N ILE A 126 -10.29 6.14 16.16
CA ILE A 126 -8.96 6.12 15.54
C ILE A 126 -8.09 4.95 16.04
N LYS A 127 -8.21 4.59 17.32
CA LYS A 127 -7.45 3.46 17.89
C LYS A 127 -7.94 2.12 17.34
N ALA A 128 -9.24 1.94 17.16
CA ALA A 128 -9.79 0.72 16.57
C ALA A 128 -9.41 0.61 15.08
N ILE A 129 -9.37 1.72 14.33
CA ILE A 129 -8.90 1.78 12.93
C ILE A 129 -7.40 1.40 12.86
N GLU A 130 -6.55 1.97 13.72
CA GLU A 130 -5.13 1.61 13.80
C GLU A 130 -4.94 0.11 14.11
N ASN A 131 -5.75 -0.43 15.05
CA ASN A 131 -5.72 -1.85 15.36
C ASN A 131 -6.15 -2.73 14.19
N GLY A 132 -7.18 -2.33 13.43
CA GLY A 132 -7.60 -3.01 12.20
C GLY A 132 -6.48 -3.08 11.16
N ALA A 133 -5.75 -1.99 10.94
CA ALA A 133 -4.59 -1.95 10.06
C ALA A 133 -3.45 -2.85 10.55
N ARG A 134 -3.21 -2.92 11.87
CA ARG A 134 -2.22 -3.83 12.47
C ARG A 134 -2.58 -5.29 12.28
N ILE A 135 -3.85 -5.65 12.48
CA ILE A 135 -4.34 -7.01 12.22
C ILE A 135 -4.16 -7.38 10.75
N ALA A 136 -4.54 -6.47 9.85
CA ALA A 136 -4.35 -6.66 8.41
C ALA A 136 -2.89 -6.87 8.03
N ALA A 137 -1.96 -6.09 8.59
CA ALA A 137 -0.52 -6.25 8.40
C ALA A 137 -0.02 -7.61 8.90
N LYS A 138 -0.46 -8.03 10.08
CA LYS A 138 -0.09 -9.33 10.67
C LYS A 138 -0.52 -10.49 9.77
N GLU A 139 -1.73 -10.47 9.26
CA GLU A 139 -2.24 -11.50 8.35
C GLU A 139 -1.55 -11.46 6.98
N ALA A 140 -1.37 -10.27 6.40
CA ALA A 140 -0.69 -10.10 5.12
C ALA A 140 0.75 -10.60 5.16
N THR A 141 1.50 -10.27 6.22
CA THR A 141 2.88 -10.74 6.41
C THR A 141 2.95 -12.26 6.63
N ALA A 142 1.95 -12.86 7.25
CA ALA A 142 1.86 -14.32 7.37
C ALA A 142 1.73 -15.00 6.01
N GLN A 143 1.24 -14.31 4.98
CA GLN A 143 1.17 -14.80 3.60
C GLN A 143 2.40 -14.44 2.75
N GLY A 144 3.38 -13.72 3.30
CA GLY A 144 4.59 -13.34 2.59
C GLY A 144 4.55 -11.93 1.98
N ILE A 145 3.46 -11.19 2.16
CA ILE A 145 3.29 -9.81 1.66
C ILE A 145 4.11 -8.87 2.55
N ASN A 146 4.83 -7.94 1.94
CA ASN A 146 5.67 -6.97 2.64
C ASN A 146 5.34 -5.51 2.32
N TRP A 147 4.40 -5.28 1.39
CA TRP A 147 3.97 -3.98 0.92
C TRP A 147 2.46 -3.98 0.65
N VAL A 148 1.72 -2.97 1.10
CA VAL A 148 0.28 -2.87 0.89
C VAL A 148 -0.10 -1.54 0.26
N TYR A 149 -1.05 -1.54 -0.69
CA TYR A 149 -1.52 -0.34 -1.38
C TYR A 149 -2.64 0.31 -0.57
N SER A 150 -2.30 0.74 0.64
CA SER A 150 -3.18 1.33 1.66
C SER A 150 -2.33 2.19 2.62
N PRO A 151 -2.92 3.25 3.23
CA PRO A 151 -4.31 3.70 3.16
C PRO A 151 -4.66 4.47 1.88
N MET A 152 -5.94 4.43 1.52
CA MET A 152 -6.55 5.36 0.58
C MET A 152 -7.04 6.58 1.35
N VAL A 153 -6.46 7.74 1.07
CA VAL A 153 -6.71 8.99 1.82
C VAL A 153 -7.32 10.10 0.97
N ASP A 154 -7.85 9.74 -0.20
CA ASP A 154 -8.56 10.68 -1.06
C ASP A 154 -9.78 11.26 -0.35
N ILE A 155 -9.87 12.58 -0.30
CA ILE A 155 -11.07 13.27 0.15
C ILE A 155 -12.10 13.21 -0.99
N ALA A 156 -13.30 12.71 -0.69
CA ALA A 156 -14.39 12.56 -1.64
C ALA A 156 -15.61 13.36 -1.17
N ILE A 157 -15.87 14.48 -1.84
CA ILE A 157 -17.03 15.35 -1.55
C ILE A 157 -18.21 14.97 -2.46
N ASP A 158 -17.94 14.57 -3.69
CA ASP A 158 -18.98 14.14 -4.62
C ASP A 158 -19.30 12.66 -4.43
N PRO A 159 -20.49 12.29 -3.92
CA PRO A 159 -20.84 10.90 -3.66
C PRO A 159 -21.07 10.06 -4.94
N ARG A 160 -21.06 10.69 -6.12
CA ARG A 160 -21.15 9.98 -7.41
C ARG A 160 -19.85 9.29 -7.79
N TRP A 161 -18.74 9.71 -7.21
CA TRP A 161 -17.45 9.03 -7.45
C TRP A 161 -17.48 7.62 -6.86
N GLY A 162 -17.30 6.60 -7.72
CA GLY A 162 -17.48 5.19 -7.34
C GLY A 162 -16.52 4.68 -6.28
N ARG A 163 -15.38 5.37 -6.05
CA ARG A 163 -14.35 4.98 -5.07
C ARG A 163 -14.52 5.63 -3.70
N VAL A 164 -15.61 6.34 -3.44
CA VAL A 164 -15.93 6.92 -2.12
C VAL A 164 -15.85 5.85 -1.00
N ALA A 165 -16.25 4.61 -1.29
CA ALA A 165 -16.25 3.50 -0.34
C ALA A 165 -14.85 3.13 0.20
N GLU A 166 -13.78 3.47 -0.53
CA GLU A 166 -12.41 3.11 -0.19
C GLU A 166 -11.72 4.09 0.77
N GLY A 167 -12.27 5.28 0.96
CA GLY A 167 -11.69 6.38 1.75
C GLY A 167 -12.47 6.73 3.00
N ALA A 168 -12.01 7.78 3.69
CA ALA A 168 -12.56 8.24 4.96
C ALA A 168 -13.72 9.27 4.82
N GLY A 169 -14.16 9.56 3.59
CA GLY A 169 -15.22 10.53 3.31
C GLY A 169 -14.70 11.94 2.99
N GLU A 170 -15.45 12.97 3.41
CA GLU A 170 -15.24 14.36 2.95
C GLU A 170 -14.46 15.24 3.93
N ASP A 171 -14.34 14.84 5.20
CA ASP A 171 -13.71 15.66 6.23
C ASP A 171 -12.18 15.52 6.22
N PRO A 172 -11.41 16.59 5.91
CA PRO A 172 -9.96 16.51 5.82
C PRO A 172 -9.29 16.27 7.18
N PHE A 173 -9.85 16.74 8.29
CA PHE A 173 -9.27 16.50 9.60
C PHE A 173 -9.39 15.03 10.01
N LEU A 174 -10.58 14.45 9.86
CA LEU A 174 -10.79 13.02 10.11
C LEU A 174 -9.93 12.17 9.18
N GLY A 175 -9.85 12.55 7.89
CA GLY A 175 -8.99 11.91 6.90
C GLY A 175 -7.51 11.91 7.30
N CYS A 176 -6.99 13.02 7.86
CA CYS A 176 -5.64 13.09 8.43
C CYS A 176 -5.44 12.09 9.56
N ARG A 177 -6.36 12.08 10.54
CA ARG A 177 -6.24 11.18 11.71
C ARG A 177 -6.29 9.70 11.33
N ILE A 178 -7.17 9.36 10.38
CA ILE A 178 -7.30 7.98 9.85
C ILE A 178 -6.05 7.59 9.06
N GLY A 179 -5.59 8.45 8.14
CA GLY A 179 -4.38 8.20 7.35
C GLY A 179 -3.16 7.91 8.22
N GLU A 180 -2.91 8.77 9.23
CA GLU A 180 -1.83 8.57 10.21
C GLU A 180 -1.98 7.25 10.98
N ALA A 181 -3.18 6.95 11.47
CA ALA A 181 -3.45 5.75 12.25
C ALA A 181 -3.20 4.48 11.42
N MET A 182 -3.67 4.46 10.17
CA MET A 182 -3.46 3.32 9.28
C MET A 182 -1.98 3.13 8.93
N VAL A 183 -1.24 4.21 8.63
CA VAL A 183 0.22 4.13 8.41
C VAL A 183 0.92 3.53 9.62
N ARG A 184 0.63 4.02 10.84
CA ARG A 184 1.22 3.47 12.06
C ARG A 184 0.82 2.01 12.29
N GLY A 185 -0.45 1.67 12.05
CA GLY A 185 -0.96 0.31 12.20
C GLY A 185 -0.27 -0.68 11.27
N PHE A 186 -0.14 -0.34 9.99
CA PHE A 186 0.55 -1.17 9.00
C PHE A 186 2.05 -1.30 9.27
N GLN A 187 2.73 -0.19 9.47
CA GLN A 187 4.20 -0.15 9.47
C GLN A 187 4.83 -0.46 10.82
N GLY A 188 4.16 -0.11 11.93
CA GLY A 188 4.75 -0.28 13.26
C GLY A 188 6.22 0.13 13.31
N ASN A 189 7.09 -0.80 13.70
CA ASN A 189 8.55 -0.64 13.68
C ASN A 189 9.24 -1.47 12.58
N TYR A 190 8.53 -1.84 11.53
CA TYR A 190 8.98 -2.76 10.48
C TYR A 190 9.43 -4.14 10.99
N GLY A 191 8.79 -4.63 12.05
CA GLY A 191 8.95 -6.01 12.53
C GLY A 191 8.38 -7.06 11.56
N LYS A 192 8.41 -8.33 11.97
CA LYS A 192 7.92 -9.46 11.14
C LYS A 192 6.41 -9.43 10.88
N GLU A 193 5.65 -8.69 11.67
CA GLU A 193 4.19 -8.55 11.55
C GLU A 193 3.78 -7.23 10.91
N ASN A 194 4.73 -6.45 10.38
CA ASN A 194 4.50 -5.13 9.82
C ASN A 194 4.80 -5.12 8.32
N VAL A 195 4.03 -4.34 7.58
CA VAL A 195 4.19 -4.12 6.12
C VAL A 195 4.49 -2.66 5.83
N MET A 196 5.08 -2.39 4.69
CA MET A 196 5.18 -1.01 4.19
C MET A 196 3.82 -0.54 3.70
N ALA A 197 3.40 0.64 4.12
CA ALA A 197 2.21 1.32 3.62
C ALA A 197 2.50 2.05 2.30
N CYS A 198 1.49 2.11 1.43
CA CYS A 198 1.49 2.91 0.21
C CYS A 198 0.27 3.82 0.22
N VAL A 199 0.48 5.09 0.47
CA VAL A 199 -0.61 6.08 0.53
C VAL A 199 -1.10 6.42 -0.87
N LYS A 200 -2.42 6.35 -1.09
CA LYS A 200 -3.02 6.53 -2.41
C LYS A 200 -4.29 7.36 -2.36
N HIS A 201 -4.66 7.97 -3.49
CA HIS A 201 -3.94 8.11 -4.75
C HIS A 201 -3.46 9.54 -4.91
N PHE A 202 -2.19 9.78 -4.97
CA PHE A 202 -1.57 11.10 -4.93
C PHE A 202 -1.57 11.77 -6.32
N ALA A 203 -2.45 12.81 -6.59
CA ALA A 203 -3.31 13.40 -5.60
C ALA A 203 -4.62 13.89 -6.21
N LEU A 204 -5.55 14.29 -5.32
CA LEU A 204 -6.81 14.93 -5.69
C LEU A 204 -7.82 14.03 -6.44
N TYR A 205 -7.64 12.72 -6.41
CA TYR A 205 -8.42 11.80 -7.23
C TYR A 205 -9.91 11.82 -6.88
N GLY A 206 -10.28 12.00 -5.61
CA GLY A 206 -11.66 12.15 -5.16
C GLY A 206 -12.34 13.48 -5.55
N ALA A 207 -11.61 14.39 -6.19
CA ALA A 207 -12.12 15.66 -6.70
C ALA A 207 -12.41 15.66 -8.20
N ALA A 208 -12.37 14.49 -8.86
CA ALA A 208 -12.61 14.37 -10.29
C ALA A 208 -13.94 15.00 -10.70
N GLU A 209 -13.94 15.78 -11.78
CA GLU A 209 -15.11 16.54 -12.23
C GLU A 209 -16.31 15.63 -12.49
N ALA A 210 -17.47 16.07 -12.01
CA ALA A 210 -18.75 15.37 -12.08
C ALA A 210 -18.76 14.00 -11.37
N GLY A 211 -17.81 13.71 -10.47
CA GLY A 211 -17.63 12.40 -9.85
C GLY A 211 -17.26 11.30 -10.82
N ARG A 212 -16.74 11.64 -12.00
CA ARG A 212 -16.31 10.65 -13.00
C ARG A 212 -14.89 10.22 -12.73
N ASP A 213 -14.71 8.93 -12.54
CA ASP A 213 -13.40 8.34 -12.34
C ASP A 213 -12.45 8.65 -13.51
N TYR A 214 -11.15 8.81 -13.25
CA TYR A 214 -10.11 9.21 -14.21
C TYR A 214 -10.22 10.66 -14.75
N ASN A 215 -11.25 11.42 -14.41
CA ASN A 215 -11.49 12.74 -15.00
C ASN A 215 -10.55 13.80 -14.42
N THR A 216 -10.56 14.97 -15.07
CA THR A 216 -9.76 16.15 -14.72
C THR A 216 -10.16 16.72 -13.36
N VAL A 217 -9.18 17.32 -12.69
CA VAL A 217 -9.35 18.15 -11.51
C VAL A 217 -8.82 19.54 -11.79
N ASP A 218 -9.68 20.55 -11.63
CA ASP A 218 -9.34 21.96 -11.71
C ASP A 218 -9.83 22.68 -10.45
N MET A 219 -8.90 23.23 -9.67
CA MET A 219 -9.23 23.99 -8.46
C MET A 219 -8.07 24.88 -8.02
N SER A 220 -8.39 25.89 -7.19
CA SER A 220 -7.36 26.77 -6.63
C SER A 220 -6.39 26.02 -5.70
N ARG A 221 -5.15 26.47 -5.63
CA ARG A 221 -4.14 25.95 -4.69
C ARG A 221 -4.62 26.02 -3.23
N VAL A 222 -5.30 27.08 -2.84
CA VAL A 222 -5.87 27.22 -1.48
C VAL A 222 -6.80 26.04 -1.16
N ARG A 223 -7.68 25.68 -2.10
CA ARG A 223 -8.57 24.52 -1.90
C ARG A 223 -7.81 23.20 -1.90
N MET A 224 -6.81 23.03 -2.75
CA MET A 224 -5.96 21.84 -2.74
C MET A 224 -5.34 21.61 -1.35
N TYR A 225 -4.67 22.64 -0.80
CA TYR A 225 -3.96 22.52 0.49
C TYR A 225 -4.92 22.34 1.66
N ASN A 226 -6.03 23.05 1.69
CA ASN A 226 -6.94 23.04 2.85
C ASN A 226 -7.84 21.81 2.92
N GLN A 227 -8.16 21.20 1.78
CA GLN A 227 -9.10 20.07 1.74
C GLN A 227 -8.42 18.77 1.30
N TYR A 228 -7.84 18.73 0.12
CA TYR A 228 -7.50 17.48 -0.53
C TYR A 228 -6.09 16.97 -0.21
N LEU A 229 -5.13 17.87 0.00
CA LEU A 229 -3.73 17.50 0.23
C LEU A 229 -3.40 17.21 1.70
N ALA A 230 -4.21 17.70 2.63
CA ALA A 230 -3.96 17.57 4.06
C ALA A 230 -3.80 16.11 4.53
N PRO A 231 -4.66 15.12 4.16
CA PRO A 231 -4.48 13.74 4.58
C PRO A 231 -3.21 13.08 4.04
N TYR A 232 -2.80 13.42 2.83
CA TYR A 232 -1.53 12.92 2.26
C TYR A 232 -0.34 13.46 3.03
N LYS A 233 -0.35 14.77 3.38
CA LYS A 233 0.70 15.37 4.19
C LYS A 233 0.80 14.70 5.55
N ALA A 234 -0.33 14.51 6.23
CA ALA A 234 -0.39 13.82 7.51
C ALA A 234 0.17 12.38 7.44
N ALA A 235 -0.15 11.64 6.38
CA ALA A 235 0.38 10.30 6.15
C ALA A 235 1.90 10.31 5.85
N ALA A 236 2.39 11.31 5.10
CA ALA A 236 3.83 11.49 4.86
C ALA A 236 4.57 11.79 6.17
N GLU A 237 4.05 12.68 6.99
CA GLU A 237 4.60 13.02 8.32
C GLU A 237 4.54 11.83 9.30
N ALA A 238 3.56 10.93 9.15
CA ALA A 238 3.51 9.66 9.87
C ALA A 238 4.55 8.63 9.39
N GLY A 239 5.34 8.96 8.35
CA GLY A 239 6.43 8.14 7.85
C GLY A 239 6.02 7.05 6.86
N ALA A 240 4.95 7.25 6.07
CA ALA A 240 4.57 6.32 5.03
C ALA A 240 5.74 5.94 4.13
N GLY A 241 5.95 4.64 3.87
CA GLY A 241 7.12 4.15 3.12
C GLY A 241 7.04 4.38 1.62
N SER A 242 5.82 4.50 1.06
CA SER A 242 5.59 4.77 -0.36
C SER A 242 4.30 5.54 -0.60
N PHE A 243 4.23 6.18 -1.76
CA PHE A 243 3.03 6.83 -2.29
C PHE A 243 2.69 6.23 -3.66
N MET A 244 1.41 6.22 -4.00
CA MET A 244 0.93 5.83 -5.33
C MET A 244 0.36 7.06 -6.03
N SER A 245 0.86 7.39 -7.23
CA SER A 245 0.31 8.49 -8.03
C SER A 245 -1.05 8.13 -8.61
N SER A 246 -1.94 9.12 -8.72
CA SER A 246 -3.29 8.92 -9.21
C SER A 246 -3.39 8.97 -10.75
N PHE A 247 -4.55 8.56 -11.29
CA PHE A 247 -4.83 8.56 -12.73
C PHE A 247 -5.22 9.92 -13.29
N ASN A 248 -5.91 10.74 -12.49
CA ASN A 248 -6.54 11.97 -12.94
C ASN A 248 -5.55 13.04 -13.39
N VAL A 249 -6.05 13.95 -14.20
CA VAL A 249 -5.33 15.17 -14.58
C VAL A 249 -5.50 16.22 -13.47
N VAL A 250 -4.42 16.88 -13.09
CA VAL A 250 -4.39 17.99 -12.14
C VAL A 250 -3.76 19.20 -12.81
N ASP A 251 -4.52 20.29 -12.94
CA ASP A 251 -4.05 21.53 -13.57
C ASP A 251 -3.45 21.26 -14.97
N GLY A 252 -4.16 20.49 -15.79
CA GLY A 252 -3.78 20.13 -17.16
C GLY A 252 -2.69 19.05 -17.30
N ILE A 253 -2.17 18.49 -16.21
CA ILE A 253 -1.09 17.48 -16.25
C ILE A 253 -1.52 16.23 -15.50
N PRO A 254 -1.47 15.01 -16.09
CA PRO A 254 -1.70 13.76 -15.37
C PRO A 254 -0.82 13.65 -14.13
N ALA A 255 -1.40 13.25 -12.98
CA ALA A 255 -0.71 13.25 -11.70
C ALA A 255 0.61 12.48 -11.73
N THR A 256 0.65 11.34 -12.43
CA THR A 256 1.87 10.53 -12.64
C THR A 256 3.01 11.27 -13.35
N CYS A 257 2.67 12.29 -14.18
CA CYS A 257 3.62 13.12 -14.91
C CYS A 257 3.78 14.54 -14.31
N ASN A 258 3.15 14.81 -13.18
CA ASN A 258 3.06 16.15 -12.61
C ASN A 258 4.24 16.44 -11.66
N LYS A 259 5.25 17.12 -12.19
CA LYS A 259 6.46 17.50 -11.42
C LYS A 259 6.13 18.34 -10.19
N TRP A 260 5.14 19.25 -10.28
CA TRP A 260 4.77 20.04 -9.12
C TRP A 260 4.27 19.16 -7.97
N LEU A 261 3.40 18.17 -8.25
CA LEU A 261 2.91 17.23 -7.22
C LEU A 261 4.04 16.38 -6.66
N LEU A 262 4.78 15.68 -7.53
CA LEU A 262 5.68 14.60 -7.11
C LEU A 262 7.04 15.10 -6.65
N THR A 263 7.53 16.21 -7.19
CA THR A 263 8.84 16.75 -6.82
C THR A 263 8.71 18.01 -5.97
N ASP A 264 8.03 19.04 -6.47
CA ASP A 264 8.09 20.34 -5.81
C ASP A 264 7.30 20.32 -4.50
N LEU A 265 6.12 19.73 -4.46
CA LEU A 265 5.30 19.58 -3.25
C LEU A 265 5.78 18.41 -2.37
N LEU A 266 5.71 17.18 -2.89
CA LEU A 266 5.95 15.99 -2.07
C LEU A 266 7.39 15.94 -1.54
N ARG A 267 8.39 16.10 -2.43
CA ARG A 267 9.80 15.95 -2.04
C ARG A 267 10.44 17.22 -1.51
N ASN A 268 10.22 18.37 -2.20
CA ASN A 268 10.91 19.60 -1.83
C ASN A 268 10.23 20.31 -0.66
N GLU A 269 8.90 20.44 -0.66
CA GLU A 269 8.16 21.12 0.41
C GLU A 269 7.98 20.21 1.62
N TRP A 270 7.41 18.99 1.44
CA TRP A 270 7.13 18.07 2.56
C TRP A 270 8.32 17.22 3.00
N LYS A 271 9.45 17.28 2.26
CA LYS A 271 10.68 16.53 2.56
C LYS A 271 10.49 15.01 2.61
N TYR A 272 9.55 14.50 1.82
CA TYR A 272 9.28 13.08 1.76
C TYR A 272 10.44 12.30 1.11
N ASP A 273 10.93 11.26 1.76
CA ASP A 273 12.09 10.46 1.37
C ASP A 273 11.76 9.06 0.81
N GLY A 274 10.50 8.61 0.91
CA GLY A 274 10.06 7.34 0.35
C GLY A 274 9.97 7.35 -1.18
N PHE A 275 9.59 6.22 -1.79
CA PHE A 275 9.43 6.14 -3.24
C PHE A 275 7.97 6.35 -3.69
N VAL A 276 7.79 6.72 -4.96
CA VAL A 276 6.49 6.87 -5.61
C VAL A 276 6.33 5.78 -6.67
N VAL A 277 5.28 4.96 -6.52
CA VAL A 277 4.83 4.02 -7.55
C VAL A 277 3.67 4.63 -8.32
N THR A 278 3.50 4.26 -9.59
CA THR A 278 2.27 4.62 -10.33
C THR A 278 1.08 3.79 -9.84
N ASP A 279 -0.14 4.25 -10.11
CA ASP A 279 -1.27 3.34 -10.14
C ASP A 279 -1.19 2.40 -11.36
N TYR A 280 -2.05 1.37 -11.42
CA TYR A 280 -2.03 0.29 -12.39
C TYR A 280 -2.13 0.80 -13.84
N GLY A 281 -1.05 0.68 -14.60
CA GLY A 281 -1.01 1.14 -15.98
C GLY A 281 -1.02 2.68 -16.16
N SER A 282 -0.78 3.46 -15.12
CA SER A 282 -1.00 4.92 -15.13
C SER A 282 -0.08 5.69 -16.10
N ILE A 283 1.09 5.16 -16.48
CA ILE A 283 1.90 5.76 -17.53
C ILE A 283 1.20 5.64 -18.90
N ASN A 284 0.53 4.51 -19.15
CA ASN A 284 -0.26 4.32 -20.37
C ASN A 284 -1.54 5.18 -20.34
N GLU A 285 -2.15 5.37 -19.16
CA GLU A 285 -3.29 6.28 -18.99
C GLU A 285 -2.89 7.73 -19.34
N ALA A 286 -1.69 8.16 -19.00
CA ALA A 286 -1.19 9.47 -19.40
C ALA A 286 -1.07 9.65 -20.95
N VAL A 287 -0.89 8.55 -21.70
CA VAL A 287 -1.00 8.56 -23.17
C VAL A 287 -2.42 8.86 -23.61
N VAL A 288 -3.41 8.22 -22.97
CA VAL A 288 -4.85 8.45 -23.23
C VAL A 288 -5.24 9.90 -22.94
N HIS A 289 -4.65 10.50 -21.92
CA HIS A 289 -4.81 11.94 -21.61
C HIS A 289 -4.08 12.89 -22.57
N GLY A 290 -3.46 12.38 -23.64
CA GLY A 290 -2.89 13.22 -24.71
C GLY A 290 -1.52 13.83 -24.41
N ILE A 291 -0.79 13.35 -23.42
CA ILE A 291 0.54 13.88 -23.06
C ILE A 291 1.60 13.55 -24.13
N GLY A 292 1.41 12.50 -24.88
CA GLY A 292 2.29 12.00 -25.91
C GLY A 292 2.26 10.47 -26.01
N ASP A 293 3.17 9.89 -26.75
CA ASP A 293 3.34 8.42 -26.78
C ASP A 293 3.97 7.88 -25.48
N GLN A 294 4.08 6.57 -25.37
CA GLN A 294 4.64 5.90 -24.18
C GLN A 294 6.07 6.34 -23.88
N SER A 295 6.88 6.68 -24.90
CA SER A 295 8.24 7.19 -24.70
C SER A 295 8.23 8.57 -24.04
N VAL A 296 7.37 9.47 -24.50
CA VAL A 296 7.20 10.81 -23.91
C VAL A 296 6.66 10.71 -22.48
N THR A 297 5.63 9.91 -22.24
CA THR A 297 5.02 9.79 -20.91
C THR A 297 5.96 9.13 -19.92
N SER A 298 6.74 8.10 -20.31
CA SER A 298 7.76 7.49 -19.46
C SER A 298 8.83 8.49 -19.01
N GLY A 299 9.36 9.28 -19.96
CA GLY A 299 10.36 10.29 -19.64
C GLY A 299 9.81 11.40 -18.74
N ARG A 300 8.56 11.83 -18.96
CA ARG A 300 7.90 12.84 -18.11
C ARG A 300 7.61 12.29 -16.71
N ALA A 301 7.11 11.06 -16.59
CA ALA A 301 6.82 10.42 -15.30
C ALA A 301 8.09 10.30 -14.45
N LEU A 302 9.19 9.77 -15.00
CA LEU A 302 10.47 9.63 -14.29
C LEU A 302 10.98 11.00 -13.82
N LYS A 303 11.00 11.99 -14.72
CA LYS A 303 11.48 13.37 -14.42
C LYS A 303 10.54 14.12 -13.46
N ALA A 304 9.28 13.75 -13.40
CA ALA A 304 8.34 14.29 -12.42
C ALA A 304 8.59 13.75 -11.00
N GLY A 305 9.26 12.61 -10.86
CA GLY A 305 9.55 12.01 -9.57
C GLY A 305 8.85 10.67 -9.30
N THR A 306 8.25 10.06 -10.33
CA THR A 306 7.77 8.69 -10.29
C THR A 306 8.96 7.73 -10.28
N ASP A 307 9.02 6.82 -9.31
CA ASP A 307 10.16 5.92 -9.12
C ASP A 307 9.89 4.49 -9.62
N MET A 308 8.64 4.03 -9.64
CA MET A 308 8.30 2.67 -10.03
C MET A 308 7.05 2.65 -10.91
N ASP A 309 7.10 1.86 -11.97
CA ASP A 309 6.04 1.65 -12.95
C ASP A 309 5.24 0.39 -12.60
N MET A 310 3.96 0.56 -12.23
CA MET A 310 3.04 -0.53 -12.00
C MET A 310 2.36 -0.94 -13.30
N CYS A 311 2.78 -2.08 -13.87
CA CYS A 311 2.11 -2.79 -14.95
C CYS A 311 1.98 -2.09 -16.31
N SER A 312 2.58 -0.91 -16.51
CA SER A 312 2.61 -0.29 -17.85
C SER A 312 3.66 -0.90 -18.77
N SER A 313 4.68 -1.57 -18.21
CA SER A 313 5.90 -1.99 -18.91
C SER A 313 6.61 -0.85 -19.64
N ALA A 314 6.34 0.38 -19.22
CA ALA A 314 6.81 1.60 -19.87
C ALA A 314 8.25 1.92 -19.50
N PHE A 315 8.60 1.86 -18.21
CA PHE A 315 9.98 2.10 -17.78
C PHE A 315 10.94 1.07 -18.33
N ILE A 316 10.61 -0.20 -18.25
CA ILE A 316 11.49 -1.28 -18.71
C ILE A 316 11.72 -1.26 -20.23
N SER A 317 10.75 -0.75 -21.00
CA SER A 317 10.84 -0.69 -22.46
C SER A 317 11.41 0.62 -23.00
N GLN A 318 11.31 1.74 -22.26
CA GLN A 318 11.60 3.07 -22.81
C GLN A 318 12.84 3.75 -22.22
N LEU A 319 13.17 3.51 -20.91
CA LEU A 319 14.16 4.35 -20.21
C LEU A 319 15.57 4.25 -20.81
N GLU A 320 16.00 3.08 -21.25
CA GLU A 320 17.32 2.93 -21.87
C GLU A 320 17.43 3.76 -23.16
N GLY A 321 16.40 3.69 -24.01
CA GLY A 321 16.34 4.50 -25.25
C GLY A 321 16.32 6.00 -24.98
N LEU A 322 15.55 6.43 -23.97
CA LEU A 322 15.46 7.83 -23.55
C LEU A 322 16.79 8.35 -22.99
N LEU A 323 17.52 7.53 -22.23
CA LEU A 323 18.85 7.86 -21.73
C LEU A 323 19.85 8.03 -22.89
N LYS A 324 19.88 7.09 -23.83
CA LYS A 324 20.74 7.17 -25.03
C LYS A 324 20.44 8.40 -25.89
N ALA A 325 19.16 8.80 -25.93
CA ALA A 325 18.72 10.01 -26.65
C ALA A 325 18.95 11.31 -25.86
N GLY A 326 19.49 11.26 -24.64
CA GLY A 326 19.73 12.42 -23.78
C GLY A 326 18.44 13.10 -23.28
N ARG A 327 17.29 12.41 -23.32
CA ARG A 327 15.99 12.94 -22.89
C ARG A 327 15.75 12.80 -21.39
N ILE A 328 16.45 11.88 -20.75
CA ILE A 328 16.56 11.70 -19.29
C ILE A 328 18.05 11.58 -18.94
N SER A 329 18.39 11.77 -17.66
CA SER A 329 19.76 11.60 -17.17
C SER A 329 19.93 10.28 -16.42
N GLN A 330 21.18 9.83 -16.28
CA GLN A 330 21.53 8.70 -15.41
C GLN A 330 21.07 8.96 -13.97
N ALA A 331 21.17 10.19 -13.50
CA ALA A 331 20.76 10.58 -12.16
C ALA A 331 19.24 10.40 -11.93
N ASP A 332 18.40 10.58 -12.95
CA ASP A 332 16.96 10.33 -12.83
C ASP A 332 16.69 8.85 -12.50
N ILE A 333 17.35 7.94 -13.24
CA ILE A 333 17.24 6.49 -13.00
C ILE A 333 17.85 6.11 -11.64
N ASP A 334 19.03 6.63 -11.33
CA ASP A 334 19.76 6.31 -10.09
C ASP A 334 18.98 6.76 -8.85
N ASN A 335 18.36 7.93 -8.89
CA ASN A 335 17.53 8.43 -7.79
C ASN A 335 16.29 7.56 -7.55
N ALA A 336 15.62 7.14 -8.61
CA ALA A 336 14.45 6.26 -8.53
C ALA A 336 14.85 4.87 -7.97
N CYS A 337 15.91 4.26 -8.52
CA CYS A 337 16.44 2.98 -8.08
C CYS A 337 16.84 3.02 -6.60
N ARG A 338 17.56 4.06 -6.18
CA ARG A 338 17.98 4.28 -4.79
C ARG A 338 16.81 4.21 -3.82
N ARG A 339 15.73 4.93 -4.06
CA ARG A 339 14.56 4.97 -3.17
C ARG A 339 13.91 3.59 -3.03
N VAL A 340 13.83 2.83 -4.12
CA VAL A 340 13.31 1.45 -4.07
C VAL A 340 14.24 0.53 -3.25
N LEU A 341 15.54 0.65 -3.41
CA LEU A 341 16.52 -0.14 -2.63
C LEU A 341 16.51 0.24 -1.14
N GLU A 342 16.39 1.53 -0.82
CA GLU A 342 16.25 2.02 0.56
C GLU A 342 14.97 1.48 1.22
N ALA A 343 13.87 1.39 0.49
CA ALA A 343 12.64 0.78 0.97
C ALA A 343 12.83 -0.71 1.30
N LYS A 344 13.51 -1.46 0.45
CA LYS A 344 13.87 -2.88 0.70
C LYS A 344 14.79 -3.03 1.92
N TYR A 345 15.72 -2.09 2.11
CA TYR A 345 16.61 -2.06 3.28
C TYR A 345 15.81 -1.79 4.57
N LYS A 346 14.94 -0.78 4.58
CA LYS A 346 14.06 -0.44 5.72
C LYS A 346 13.18 -1.63 6.13
N LEU A 347 12.69 -2.41 5.15
CA LEU A 347 11.94 -3.64 5.40
C LEU A 347 12.80 -4.82 5.90
N GLY A 348 14.12 -4.68 5.96
CA GLY A 348 15.03 -5.75 6.38
C GLY A 348 15.15 -6.93 5.41
N LEU A 349 14.75 -6.75 4.15
CA LEU A 349 14.77 -7.81 3.13
C LEU A 349 16.20 -8.23 2.74
N PHE A 350 17.19 -7.36 2.86
CA PHE A 350 18.58 -7.70 2.62
C PHE A 350 19.21 -8.53 3.75
N ASP A 351 18.66 -8.43 4.96
CA ASP A 351 19.11 -9.24 6.10
C ASP A 351 18.47 -10.63 6.06
N ASP A 352 17.16 -10.68 5.79
CA ASP A 352 16.39 -11.91 5.66
C ASP A 352 15.30 -11.74 4.59
N PRO A 353 15.53 -12.19 3.36
CA PRO A 353 14.55 -12.07 2.27
C PRO A 353 13.32 -12.96 2.48
N TYR A 354 13.37 -13.92 3.39
CA TYR A 354 12.28 -14.85 3.69
C TYR A 354 11.55 -14.55 4.99
N ARG A 355 11.87 -13.43 5.66
CA ARG A 355 11.35 -13.06 6.99
C ARG A 355 9.82 -13.06 7.11
N PHE A 356 9.12 -12.92 5.98
CA PHE A 356 7.67 -12.97 5.88
C PHE A 356 7.12 -14.33 5.41
N CYS A 357 7.98 -15.34 5.22
CA CYS A 357 7.60 -16.65 4.70
C CYS A 357 7.76 -17.74 5.76
N GLU A 358 7.13 -17.57 6.92
CA GLU A 358 7.13 -18.53 8.03
C GLU A 358 5.83 -19.36 8.04
N PRO A 359 5.85 -20.67 7.66
CA PRO A 359 4.62 -21.46 7.48
C PRO A 359 3.76 -21.61 8.74
N LYS A 360 4.38 -21.54 9.93
CA LYS A 360 3.65 -21.61 11.19
C LYS A 360 2.62 -20.47 11.32
N ARG A 361 2.97 -19.28 10.85
CA ARG A 361 2.14 -18.08 10.94
C ARG A 361 0.84 -18.18 10.13
N LEU A 362 0.81 -18.99 9.08
CA LEU A 362 -0.43 -19.28 8.34
C LEU A 362 -1.53 -19.89 9.23
N LYS A 363 -1.13 -20.61 10.29
CA LYS A 363 -2.07 -21.25 11.24
C LYS A 363 -2.35 -20.41 12.48
N THR A 364 -1.39 -19.58 12.91
CA THR A 364 -1.46 -18.84 14.17
C THR A 364 -1.95 -17.41 14.01
N ASP A 365 -1.73 -16.79 12.85
CA ASP A 365 -1.89 -15.36 12.68
C ASP A 365 -3.02 -14.97 11.71
N ILE A 366 -3.67 -15.93 11.06
CA ILE A 366 -4.73 -15.67 10.09
C ILE A 366 -6.10 -16.01 10.63
N TYR A 367 -7.05 -15.08 10.50
CA TYR A 367 -8.47 -15.27 10.82
C TYR A 367 -8.71 -15.82 12.21
N THR A 368 -7.97 -15.34 13.21
CA THR A 368 -8.07 -15.77 14.61
C THR A 368 -9.37 -15.28 15.24
N ASP A 369 -9.76 -15.89 16.38
CA ASP A 369 -10.93 -15.43 17.15
C ASP A 369 -10.80 -13.98 17.60
N GLU A 370 -9.58 -13.56 17.97
CA GLU A 370 -9.28 -12.18 18.33
C GLU A 370 -9.50 -11.23 17.15
N HIS A 371 -9.03 -11.59 15.96
CA HIS A 371 -9.20 -10.78 14.75
C HIS A 371 -10.67 -10.65 14.36
N ARG A 372 -11.42 -11.76 14.39
CA ARG A 372 -12.87 -11.75 14.12
C ARG A 372 -13.64 -10.92 15.13
N LYS A 373 -13.28 -11.01 16.41
CA LYS A 373 -13.86 -10.18 17.46
C LYS A 373 -13.61 -8.70 17.21
N ALA A 374 -12.36 -8.31 16.86
CA ALA A 374 -12.03 -6.93 16.56
C ALA A 374 -12.83 -6.40 15.35
N ALA A 375 -12.98 -7.20 14.27
CA ALA A 375 -13.76 -6.82 13.09
C ALA A 375 -15.26 -6.64 13.44
N ARG A 376 -15.83 -7.54 14.26
CA ARG A 376 -17.21 -7.44 14.73
C ARG A 376 -17.43 -6.18 15.61
N GLU A 377 -16.51 -5.92 16.53
CA GLU A 377 -16.57 -4.73 17.39
C GLU A 377 -16.47 -3.44 16.57
N MET A 378 -15.59 -3.41 15.57
CA MET A 378 -15.53 -2.29 14.63
C MET A 378 -16.86 -2.13 13.89
N ALA A 379 -17.44 -3.20 13.35
CA ALA A 379 -18.71 -3.14 12.64
C ALA A 379 -19.83 -2.56 13.52
N ALA A 380 -19.90 -2.95 14.78
CA ALA A 380 -20.89 -2.39 15.72
C ALA A 380 -20.72 -0.89 15.95
N LYS A 381 -19.49 -0.36 15.86
CA LYS A 381 -19.19 1.08 16.02
C LYS A 381 -19.51 1.92 14.79
N THR A 382 -19.73 1.29 13.62
CA THR A 382 -20.00 2.01 12.37
C THR A 382 -21.48 2.38 12.19
N PHE A 383 -22.37 1.89 13.05
CA PHE A 383 -23.78 2.17 12.95
C PHE A 383 -24.08 3.63 13.31
N VAL A 384 -24.77 4.33 12.41
CA VAL A 384 -25.21 5.71 12.60
C VAL A 384 -26.72 5.75 12.76
N LEU A 385 -27.20 6.20 13.92
CA LEU A 385 -28.63 6.38 14.19
C LEU A 385 -29.12 7.65 13.52
N LEU A 386 -29.71 7.52 12.33
CA LEU A 386 -30.19 8.66 11.54
C LEU A 386 -31.54 9.19 12.05
N LYS A 387 -32.42 8.32 12.57
CA LYS A 387 -33.76 8.67 13.02
C LYS A 387 -34.23 7.72 14.11
N ASN A 388 -34.70 8.28 15.25
CA ASN A 388 -35.33 7.51 16.32
C ASN A 388 -36.26 8.42 17.15
N GLY A 389 -37.46 8.66 16.67
CA GLY A 389 -38.46 9.54 17.28
C GLY A 389 -39.13 10.47 16.27
N GLU A 390 -39.87 11.48 16.78
CA GLU A 390 -40.50 12.48 15.94
C GLU A 390 -39.47 13.35 15.23
N THR A 391 -39.55 13.47 13.91
CA THR A 391 -38.80 14.47 13.14
C THR A 391 -39.75 15.34 12.35
N SER A 392 -39.59 16.65 12.44
CA SER A 392 -40.21 17.59 11.54
C SER A 392 -39.24 17.91 10.40
N PHE A 393 -39.52 17.45 9.19
CA PHE A 393 -38.85 17.90 7.99
C PHE A 393 -39.73 18.90 7.24
N GLY A 394 -39.24 20.10 6.94
CA GLY A 394 -39.92 21.07 6.12
C GLY A 394 -41.25 21.61 6.71
N GLY A 395 -41.40 21.67 8.02
CA GLY A 395 -42.60 22.19 8.66
C GLY A 395 -43.83 21.28 8.60
N ARG A 396 -43.72 20.09 8.02
CA ARG A 396 -44.75 19.04 8.10
C ARG A 396 -44.37 18.03 9.14
N ARG A 397 -45.24 17.75 10.11
CA ARG A 397 -45.08 16.61 11.02
C ARG A 397 -45.28 15.34 10.19
N GLU A 398 -44.22 14.67 9.81
CA GLU A 398 -44.32 13.30 9.32
C GLU A 398 -44.55 12.36 10.50
N SER A 399 -45.82 12.08 10.65
CA SER A 399 -46.52 11.00 11.33
C SER A 399 -45.91 10.33 12.56
N GLN A 400 -46.65 10.42 13.66
CA GLN A 400 -47.21 9.32 14.47
C GLN A 400 -46.28 8.24 15.07
N LEU A 401 -44.96 8.33 15.02
CA LEU A 401 -44.15 7.58 15.96
C LEU A 401 -44.01 8.42 17.25
N ALA A 402 -44.99 8.32 18.10
CA ALA A 402 -45.09 9.09 19.34
C ALA A 402 -44.02 8.77 20.39
N ALA A 403 -43.14 7.77 20.11
CA ALA A 403 -42.02 7.38 20.98
C ALA A 403 -40.85 6.79 20.19
N PRO A 404 -39.61 6.93 20.68
CA PRO A 404 -38.45 6.21 20.12
C PRO A 404 -38.69 4.71 20.08
N VAL A 405 -38.36 4.08 18.92
CA VAL A 405 -38.42 2.63 18.73
C VAL A 405 -37.19 1.92 19.31
N LEU A 406 -36.05 2.60 19.26
CA LEU A 406 -34.80 2.10 19.83
C LEU A 406 -34.55 2.69 21.24
N PRO A 407 -33.96 1.91 22.16
CA PRO A 407 -33.57 0.51 22.04
C PRO A 407 -34.77 -0.45 21.98
N LEU A 408 -34.67 -1.49 21.16
CA LEU A 408 -35.73 -2.48 21.04
C LEU A 408 -35.96 -3.20 22.38
N ARG A 409 -37.22 -3.53 22.66
CA ARG A 409 -37.58 -4.35 23.83
C ARG A 409 -36.93 -5.73 23.65
N LYS A 410 -36.32 -6.29 24.71
CA LYS A 410 -35.74 -7.63 24.73
C LYS A 410 -36.78 -8.76 24.81
N GLN A 411 -37.98 -8.51 24.39
CA GLN A 411 -39.13 -9.43 24.44
C GLN A 411 -39.93 -9.33 23.14
N GLY A 412 -40.59 -10.43 22.78
CA GLY A 412 -41.39 -10.53 21.57
C GLY A 412 -40.66 -11.15 20.39
N LYS A 413 -41.31 -11.13 19.22
CA LYS A 413 -40.75 -11.61 17.96
C LYS A 413 -40.26 -10.43 17.14
N ILE A 414 -39.06 -10.57 16.59
CA ILE A 414 -38.48 -9.57 15.67
C ILE A 414 -38.36 -10.24 14.31
N ALA A 415 -38.89 -9.60 13.25
CA ALA A 415 -38.71 -10.00 11.88
C ALA A 415 -37.55 -9.21 11.28
N LEU A 416 -36.48 -9.89 10.86
CA LEU A 416 -35.41 -9.31 10.05
C LEU A 416 -35.73 -9.55 8.58
N ILE A 417 -35.98 -8.49 7.80
CA ILE A 417 -36.52 -8.56 6.43
C ILE A 417 -35.61 -7.76 5.50
N GLY A 418 -35.34 -8.32 4.32
CA GLY A 418 -34.62 -7.66 3.26
C GLY A 418 -33.62 -8.58 2.54
N PRO A 419 -33.18 -8.24 1.34
CA PRO A 419 -32.28 -9.07 0.54
C PRO A 419 -30.88 -9.22 1.16
N LEU A 420 -30.48 -8.30 2.05
CA LEU A 420 -29.21 -8.32 2.74
C LEU A 420 -29.30 -8.87 4.17
N ALA A 421 -30.49 -9.30 4.63
CA ALA A 421 -30.70 -9.79 6.00
C ALA A 421 -29.87 -11.03 6.33
N ASP A 422 -29.65 -11.89 5.33
CA ASP A 422 -28.76 -13.06 5.42
C ASP A 422 -27.95 -13.17 4.11
N ASN A 423 -26.94 -12.31 3.95
CA ASN A 423 -26.13 -12.27 2.74
C ASN A 423 -24.64 -12.15 3.09
N ARG A 424 -23.94 -13.29 3.03
CA ARG A 424 -22.52 -13.38 3.36
C ARG A 424 -21.62 -12.84 2.25
N SER A 425 -22.02 -12.98 0.98
CA SER A 425 -21.19 -12.57 -0.16
C SER A 425 -20.95 -11.06 -0.21
N ASN A 426 -21.92 -10.26 0.23
CA ASN A 426 -21.76 -8.80 0.30
C ASN A 426 -20.95 -8.31 1.50
N MET A 427 -20.63 -9.19 2.47
CA MET A 427 -19.82 -8.83 3.63
C MET A 427 -18.37 -8.48 3.27
N VAL A 428 -17.88 -9.01 2.15
CA VAL A 428 -16.48 -8.80 1.73
C VAL A 428 -16.18 -7.39 1.23
N GLY A 429 -17.16 -6.67 0.70
CA GLY A 429 -16.97 -5.29 0.19
C GLY A 429 -16.05 -5.21 -1.03
N CYS A 430 -15.59 -3.99 -1.33
CA CYS A 430 -14.62 -3.73 -2.40
C CYS A 430 -13.19 -4.11 -1.99
N TRP A 431 -12.35 -4.49 -2.95
CA TRP A 431 -10.93 -4.83 -2.73
C TRP A 431 -10.70 -5.86 -1.62
N SER A 432 -11.64 -6.78 -1.44
CA SER A 432 -11.44 -7.86 -0.49
C SER A 432 -10.44 -8.88 -1.03
N THR A 433 -9.50 -9.25 -0.20
CA THR A 433 -8.54 -10.33 -0.46
C THR A 433 -8.97 -11.65 0.16
N GLY A 434 -10.05 -11.63 0.97
CA GLY A 434 -10.65 -12.83 1.55
C GLY A 434 -11.23 -13.75 0.46
N ASP A 435 -10.74 -14.98 0.44
CA ASP A 435 -11.05 -15.91 -0.65
C ASP A 435 -12.34 -16.73 -0.44
N ILE A 436 -12.95 -16.67 0.75
CA ILE A 436 -14.03 -17.58 1.12
C ILE A 436 -15.16 -16.81 1.81
N PRO A 437 -16.20 -16.38 1.05
CA PRO A 437 -17.35 -15.66 1.61
C PRO A 437 -18.06 -16.41 2.77
N GLU A 438 -18.02 -17.74 2.77
CA GLU A 438 -18.64 -18.59 3.80
C GLU A 438 -17.99 -18.43 5.18
N ARG A 439 -16.78 -17.87 5.25
CA ARG A 439 -16.10 -17.58 6.53
C ARG A 439 -16.67 -16.35 7.26
N TYR A 440 -17.35 -15.48 6.53
CA TYR A 440 -17.87 -14.23 7.08
C TYR A 440 -19.33 -14.41 7.51
N SER A 441 -19.58 -14.53 8.80
CA SER A 441 -20.93 -14.66 9.37
C SER A 441 -21.02 -13.96 10.71
#